data_3912a298601a80ebfe2456c819b0067f
#
_entry.id   3912a298601a80ebfe2456c819b0067f
#
_cell.length_a   1.000
_cell.length_b   1.000
_cell.length_c   1.000
_cell.angle_alpha   90.00
_cell.angle_beta   90.00
_cell.angle_gamma   90.00
#
_symmetry.space_group_name_H-M   'P 1'
#
loop_
_entity.id
_entity.type
_entity.pdbx_description
1 polymer ?
#
loop_
_entity_poly.entity_id
_entity_poly.type
_entity_poly.pdbx_seq_one_letter_code
_entity_poly.pdbx_strand_id
1 'polypeptide(L)'
;MPEQGDIVLIPIPFTDLSSQKRRPVIVVSNDSYNRKTSDIVVVAMTSNPDAADYSFTVTSSDLDKGTLNRPGKVRVDKIYTLSQTIVVKTFGRVGTVTLDRIRKTLQELTASKA
;
A
#
# COMPACT_ATOMS: atom_id res chain seq x y z
N MET A 1 7.61 12.03 -7.41
CA MET A 1 7.73 10.57 -7.64
C MET A 1 7.48 9.84 -6.33
N PRO A 2 6.62 8.82 -6.32
CA PRO A 2 6.39 8.04 -5.09
C PRO A 2 7.65 7.35 -4.60
N GLU A 3 7.80 7.29 -3.30
CA GLU A 3 8.91 6.60 -2.64
C GLU A 3 8.40 5.40 -1.89
N GLN A 4 9.30 4.44 -1.66
CA GLN A 4 8.95 3.25 -0.89
C GLN A 4 8.42 3.62 0.49
N GLY A 5 7.29 3.04 0.86
CA GLY A 5 6.59 3.32 2.11
C GLY A 5 5.53 4.41 2.00
N ASP A 6 5.50 5.16 0.90
CA ASP A 6 4.48 6.20 0.73
C ASP A 6 3.09 5.58 0.73
N ILE A 7 2.16 6.26 1.39
CA ILE A 7 0.74 5.96 1.32
C ILE A 7 0.14 6.92 0.30
N VAL A 8 -0.36 6.38 -0.81
CA VAL A 8 -0.88 7.18 -1.91
C VAL A 8 -2.34 6.82 -2.17
N LEU A 9 -3.10 7.80 -2.65
CA LEU A 9 -4.48 7.60 -3.07
C LEU A 9 -4.52 7.33 -4.57
N ILE A 10 -5.27 6.31 -4.95
CA ILE A 10 -5.50 5.94 -6.33
C ILE A 10 -6.99 5.79 -6.58
N PRO A 11 -7.46 5.98 -7.84
CA PRO A 11 -8.86 5.74 -8.16
C PRO A 11 -9.18 4.25 -8.15
N ILE A 12 -10.40 3.91 -7.71
CA ILE A 12 -10.92 2.54 -7.68
C ILE A 12 -12.34 2.58 -8.26
N PRO A 13 -12.70 1.65 -9.13
CA PRO A 13 -11.87 0.62 -9.76
C PRO A 13 -10.89 1.23 -10.76
N PHE A 14 -9.81 0.52 -11.04
CA PHE A 14 -8.74 1.02 -11.90
C PHE A 14 -9.18 1.31 -13.33
N THR A 15 -10.25 0.66 -13.78
CA THR A 15 -10.71 0.71 -15.17
C THR A 15 -11.96 1.56 -15.35
N ASP A 16 -12.62 1.98 -14.28
CA ASP A 16 -13.85 2.77 -14.35
C ASP A 16 -13.55 4.22 -13.94
N LEU A 17 -13.31 5.05 -14.93
CA LEU A 17 -13.01 6.45 -14.72
C LEU A 17 -14.22 7.26 -14.25
N SER A 18 -15.42 6.70 -14.29
CA SER A 18 -16.61 7.38 -13.77
C SER A 18 -16.69 7.32 -12.24
N SER A 19 -15.94 6.41 -11.61
CA SER A 19 -15.93 6.28 -10.16
C SER A 19 -15.17 7.45 -9.54
N GLN A 20 -15.76 8.02 -8.49
CA GLN A 20 -15.10 9.05 -7.67
C GLN A 20 -14.40 8.46 -6.44
N LYS A 21 -14.48 7.15 -6.26
CA LYS A 21 -13.85 6.50 -5.11
C LYS A 21 -12.35 6.49 -5.25
N ARG A 22 -11.69 6.76 -4.16
CA ARG A 22 -10.23 6.70 -4.03
C ARG A 22 -9.88 5.81 -2.86
N ARG A 23 -8.83 5.02 -3.03
CA ARG A 23 -8.38 4.08 -2.00
C ARG A 23 -6.90 4.31 -1.69
N PRO A 24 -6.52 4.16 -0.42
CA PRO A 24 -5.11 4.20 -0.08
C PRO A 24 -4.42 2.89 -0.43
N VAL A 25 -3.19 3.00 -0.91
CA VAL A 25 -2.29 1.87 -1.11
C VAL A 25 -0.92 2.27 -0.59
N ILE A 26 -0.10 1.29 -0.24
CA ILE A 26 1.25 1.52 0.26
C ILE A 26 2.23 1.09 -0.82
N VAL A 27 3.15 1.97 -1.17
CA VAL A 27 4.20 1.68 -2.15
C VAL A 27 5.22 0.75 -1.51
N VAL A 28 5.38 -0.44 -2.05
CA VAL A 28 6.33 -1.44 -1.55
C VAL A 28 7.56 -1.57 -2.44
N SER A 29 7.48 -1.14 -3.70
CA SER A 29 8.64 -1.15 -4.58
C SER A 29 9.69 -0.15 -4.11
N ASN A 30 10.97 -0.53 -4.25
CA ASN A 30 12.06 0.32 -3.80
C ASN A 30 12.24 1.54 -4.70
N ASP A 31 13.01 2.50 -4.20
CA ASP A 31 13.17 3.78 -4.89
C ASP A 31 13.92 3.64 -6.21
N SER A 32 14.82 2.64 -6.32
CA SER A 32 15.51 2.38 -7.57
C SER A 32 14.52 1.95 -8.66
N TYR A 33 13.62 1.01 -8.35
CA TYR A 33 12.58 0.58 -9.27
C TYR A 33 11.68 1.77 -9.65
N ASN A 34 11.27 2.53 -8.66
CA ASN A 34 10.35 3.65 -8.87
C ASN A 34 10.96 4.75 -9.75
N ARG A 35 12.30 4.93 -9.68
CA ARG A 35 12.98 5.91 -10.54
C ARG A 35 13.21 5.39 -11.95
N LYS A 36 13.41 4.09 -12.10
CA LYS A 36 13.79 3.48 -13.39
C LYS A 36 12.60 3.12 -14.26
N THR A 37 11.41 3.03 -13.68
CA THR A 37 10.20 2.67 -14.42
C THR A 37 9.14 3.75 -14.25
N SER A 38 8.09 3.65 -15.04
CA SER A 38 6.90 4.50 -14.89
C SER A 38 5.89 3.90 -13.93
N ASP A 39 6.22 2.79 -13.29
CA ASP A 39 5.32 2.02 -12.43
C ASP A 39 5.73 2.07 -10.97
N ILE A 40 4.82 1.62 -10.13
CA ILE A 40 5.06 1.31 -8.71
C ILE A 40 4.37 -0.01 -8.38
N VAL A 41 4.91 -0.74 -7.42
CA VAL A 41 4.25 -1.93 -6.88
C VAL A 41 3.70 -1.56 -5.51
N VAL A 42 2.43 -1.86 -5.29
CA VAL A 42 1.72 -1.44 -4.08
C VAL A 42 0.97 -2.61 -3.46
N VAL A 43 0.66 -2.48 -2.17
CA VAL A 43 -0.31 -3.33 -1.47
C VAL A 43 -1.47 -2.46 -1.02
N ALA A 44 -2.65 -3.07 -0.98
CA ALA A 44 -3.86 -2.34 -0.62
C ALA A 44 -3.95 -2.06 0.87
N MET A 45 -4.62 -0.97 1.22
CA MET A 45 -5.00 -0.66 2.58
C MET A 45 -6.50 -0.40 2.60
N THR A 46 -7.19 -0.91 3.62
CA THR A 46 -8.63 -0.76 3.75
C THR A 46 -8.99 -0.35 5.18
N SER A 47 -10.13 0.31 5.35
CA SER A 47 -10.67 0.60 6.67
C SER A 47 -11.59 -0.52 7.19
N ASN A 48 -11.85 -1.55 6.39
CA ASN A 48 -12.67 -2.68 6.80
C ASN A 48 -11.94 -3.46 7.92
N PRO A 49 -12.55 -3.58 9.12
CA PRO A 49 -11.89 -4.24 10.26
C PRO A 49 -11.94 -5.77 10.19
N ASP A 50 -12.63 -6.36 9.21
CA ASP A 50 -12.76 -7.81 9.12
C ASP A 50 -11.40 -8.48 9.05
N ALA A 51 -11.29 -9.62 9.76
CA ALA A 51 -10.06 -10.39 9.75
C ALA A 51 -9.79 -10.95 8.35
N ALA A 52 -8.54 -10.94 7.95
CA ALA A 52 -8.11 -11.52 6.68
C ALA A 52 -6.68 -12.05 6.87
N ASP A 53 -6.39 -13.18 6.23
CA ASP A 53 -5.05 -13.74 6.22
C ASP A 53 -4.10 -12.78 5.49
N TYR A 54 -2.84 -12.79 5.91
CA TYR A 54 -1.80 -11.96 5.30
C TYR A 54 -2.15 -10.46 5.35
N SER A 55 -2.72 -10.06 6.48
CA SER A 55 -3.05 -8.66 6.74
C SER A 55 -2.73 -8.29 8.18
N PHE A 56 -2.62 -6.98 8.42
CA PHE A 56 -2.40 -6.48 9.78
C PHE A 56 -2.89 -5.03 9.88
N THR A 57 -3.12 -4.58 11.11
CA THR A 57 -3.63 -3.24 11.37
C THR A 57 -2.50 -2.25 11.55
N VAL A 58 -2.67 -1.05 10.99
CA VAL A 58 -1.78 0.09 11.19
C VAL A 58 -2.58 1.26 11.75
N THR A 59 -1.91 2.07 12.57
CA THR A 59 -2.45 3.30 13.14
C THR A 59 -1.49 4.44 12.84
N SER A 60 -1.86 5.66 13.24
CA SER A 60 -0.99 6.81 13.04
C SER A 60 0.39 6.65 13.68
N SER A 61 0.50 5.86 14.75
CA SER A 61 1.79 5.61 15.41
C SER A 61 2.76 4.80 14.55
N ASP A 62 2.27 4.13 13.52
CA ASP A 62 3.07 3.35 12.58
C ASP A 62 3.61 4.17 11.42
N LEU A 63 3.24 5.45 11.35
CA LEU A 63 3.62 6.33 10.25
C LEU A 63 4.82 7.20 10.62
N ASP A 64 5.73 7.38 9.68
CA ASP A 64 6.79 8.38 9.77
C ASP A 64 6.27 9.76 9.38
N LYS A 65 5.28 9.81 8.49
CA LYS A 65 4.65 11.05 8.01
C LYS A 65 3.15 10.84 7.91
N GLY A 66 2.39 11.90 8.23
CA GLY A 66 0.95 11.89 8.08
C GLY A 66 0.23 11.29 9.27
N THR A 67 -1.07 11.28 9.18
CA THR A 67 -1.96 10.72 10.20
C THR A 67 -3.08 9.94 9.54
N LEU A 68 -3.62 8.96 10.27
CA LEU A 68 -4.80 8.21 9.87
C LEU A 68 -5.96 8.61 10.79
N ASN A 69 -7.12 8.92 10.19
CA ASN A 69 -8.31 9.27 10.96
C ASN A 69 -8.86 8.08 11.76
N ARG A 70 -8.58 6.87 11.28
CA ARG A 70 -8.95 5.62 11.92
C ARG A 70 -7.92 4.56 11.56
N PRO A 71 -7.86 3.45 12.34
CA PRO A 71 -6.95 2.36 11.97
C PRO A 71 -7.24 1.85 10.57
N GLY A 72 -6.18 1.52 9.85
CA GLY A 72 -6.25 0.89 8.54
C GLY A 72 -5.76 -0.54 8.60
N LYS A 73 -6.20 -1.36 7.67
CA LYS A 73 -5.71 -2.73 7.52
C LYS A 73 -4.89 -2.82 6.26
N VAL A 74 -3.65 -3.26 6.39
CA VAL A 74 -2.78 -3.51 5.23
C VAL A 74 -3.08 -4.91 4.73
N ARG A 75 -3.50 -5.02 3.46
CA ARG A 75 -3.80 -6.28 2.80
C ARG A 75 -2.60 -6.65 1.93
N VAL A 76 -1.66 -7.40 2.49
CA VAL A 76 -0.43 -7.76 1.77
C VAL A 76 -0.73 -8.71 0.60
N ASP A 77 -1.83 -9.45 0.68
CA ASP A 77 -2.27 -10.33 -0.40
C ASP A 77 -2.89 -9.58 -1.59
N LYS A 78 -3.16 -8.30 -1.47
CA LYS A 78 -3.69 -7.45 -2.55
C LYS A 78 -2.56 -6.62 -3.12
N ILE A 79 -1.83 -7.19 -4.07
CA ILE A 79 -0.63 -6.61 -4.66
C ILE A 79 -0.95 -6.17 -6.08
N TYR A 80 -0.56 -4.94 -6.43
CA TYR A 80 -0.80 -4.40 -7.77
C TYR A 80 0.44 -3.69 -8.28
N THR A 81 0.70 -3.81 -9.58
CA THR A 81 1.64 -2.95 -10.30
C THR A 81 0.83 -1.91 -11.04
N LEU A 82 1.07 -0.65 -10.75
CA LEU A 82 0.28 0.47 -11.25
C LEU A 82 1.17 1.53 -11.87
N SER A 83 0.63 2.24 -12.86
CA SER A 83 1.32 3.41 -13.40
C SER A 83 1.38 4.51 -12.35
N GLN A 84 2.52 5.17 -12.23
CA GLN A 84 2.67 6.30 -11.31
C GLN A 84 1.72 7.45 -11.65
N THR A 85 1.25 7.52 -12.89
CA THR A 85 0.38 8.60 -13.35
C THR A 85 -1.01 8.58 -12.71
N ILE A 86 -1.45 7.43 -12.16
CA ILE A 86 -2.77 7.35 -11.52
C ILE A 86 -2.77 7.80 -10.06
N VAL A 87 -1.60 8.07 -9.49
CA VAL A 87 -1.51 8.56 -8.11
C VAL A 87 -2.14 9.95 -8.03
N VAL A 88 -3.16 10.07 -7.19
CA VAL A 88 -3.86 11.35 -7.00
C VAL A 88 -3.12 12.20 -5.97
N LYS A 89 -2.65 11.58 -4.89
CA LYS A 89 -2.06 12.31 -3.77
C LYS A 89 -1.25 11.35 -2.91
N THR A 90 -0.14 11.82 -2.37
CA THR A 90 0.60 11.17 -1.30
C THR A 90 0.20 11.82 0.01
N PHE A 91 -0.28 11.04 0.99
CA PHE A 91 -0.73 11.64 2.24
C PHE A 91 -0.01 11.14 3.48
N GLY A 92 0.95 10.26 3.32
CA GLY A 92 1.74 9.77 4.45
C GLY A 92 2.81 8.80 4.03
N ARG A 93 3.52 8.27 5.02
CA ARG A 93 4.55 7.26 4.82
C ARG A 93 4.61 6.35 6.04
N VAL A 94 4.59 5.05 5.82
CA VAL A 94 4.77 4.07 6.90
C VAL A 94 6.25 4.02 7.30
N GLY A 95 6.50 3.67 8.57
CA GLY A 95 7.84 3.53 9.08
C GLY A 95 8.50 2.23 8.64
N THR A 96 9.80 2.11 8.94
CA THR A 96 10.60 0.94 8.56
C THR A 96 10.09 -0.35 9.21
N VAL A 97 9.57 -0.28 10.44
CA VAL A 97 9.02 -1.46 11.13
C VAL A 97 7.83 -2.01 10.35
N THR A 98 6.96 -1.13 9.87
CA THR A 98 5.79 -1.54 9.08
C THR A 98 6.22 -2.11 7.73
N LEU A 99 7.19 -1.48 7.06
CA LEU A 99 7.73 -2.01 5.80
C LEU A 99 8.33 -3.39 5.98
N ASP A 100 9.08 -3.61 7.06
CA ASP A 100 9.65 -4.92 7.36
C ASP A 100 8.55 -5.96 7.60
N ARG A 101 7.47 -5.57 8.24
CA ARG A 101 6.33 -6.45 8.46
C ARG A 101 5.64 -6.82 7.14
N ILE A 102 5.51 -5.86 6.22
CA ILE A 102 4.96 -6.12 4.90
C ILE A 102 5.84 -7.14 4.17
N ARG A 103 7.17 -6.93 4.15
CA ARG A 103 8.10 -7.85 3.49
C ARG A 103 8.00 -9.25 4.05
N LYS A 104 7.95 -9.37 5.38
CA LYS A 104 7.85 -10.65 6.07
C LYS A 104 6.55 -11.38 5.72
N THR A 105 5.44 -10.64 5.73
CA THR A 105 4.13 -11.17 5.37
C THR A 105 4.09 -11.62 3.92
N LEU A 106 4.69 -10.83 3.02
CA LEU A 106 4.78 -11.19 1.61
C LEU A 106 5.62 -12.45 1.42
N GLN A 107 6.71 -12.57 2.15
CA GLN A 107 7.57 -13.75 2.12
C GLN A 107 6.80 -15.00 2.56
N GLU A 108 5.99 -14.89 3.61
CA GLU A 108 5.15 -15.98 4.06
C GLU A 108 4.08 -16.34 3.02
N LEU A 109 3.49 -15.33 2.39
CA LEU A 109 2.47 -15.54 1.36
C LEU A 109 3.02 -16.32 0.17
N THR A 110 4.26 -16.04 -0.22
CA THR A 110 4.89 -16.67 -1.38
C THR A 110 5.69 -17.91 -1.05
N ALA A 111 5.76 -18.29 0.22
CA ALA A 111 6.45 -19.51 0.64
C ALA A 111 5.70 -20.74 0.15
N SER A 112 6.46 -21.83 -0.09
CA SER A 112 5.87 -23.10 -0.48
C SER A 112 5.17 -23.72 0.73
N LYS A 113 3.85 -23.89 0.62
CA LYS A 113 3.02 -24.55 1.62
C LYS A 113 1.96 -25.39 0.93
N ALA A 114 1.66 -26.50 1.56
CA ALA A 114 0.57 -27.37 1.11
C ALA A 114 -0.74 -26.95 1.77
#